data_f1a31899cc109dda6b17ec6a065e815a
#
_entry.id   f1a31899cc109dda6b17ec6a065e815a
#
_cell.length_a   1.000
_cell.length_b   1.000
_cell.length_c   1.000
_cell.angle_alpha   90.00
_cell.angle_beta   90.00
_cell.angle_gamma   90.00
#
_symmetry.space_group_name_H-M   'P 1'
#
loop_
_entity.id
_entity.type
_entity.pdbx_description
1 polymer ?
#
loop_
_entity_poly.entity_id
_entity_poly.type
_entity_poly.pdbx_seq_one_letter_code
_entity_poly.pdbx_strand_id
1 'polypeptide(L)'
;MPVLNEIYRNFPDGRPVGFNEIFDALDTARDAGEIRHKELKRFLYQYRDAKRCNDLIWNRYGDVERFLSPTEKPFMKNSTLRIEYEEARAVERPQLEGLLDRTEYEAFDAWQAVAGMISQLTNENQKLVMVAHYLCDAKWDRISAVYGHQTRWSRELHRNALNALDGMEAGAADGPEIVKLVRKWVRDNAAYHEPPKEVKPVPPLDETKLVMGLM
;
A
#
# COMPACT_ATOMS: atom_id res chain seq x y z
N MET A 1 -13.79 24.87 1.28
CA MET A 1 -13.61 25.32 -0.09
C MET A 1 -12.44 26.31 -0.22
N PRO A 2 -11.21 25.98 0.24
CA PRO A 2 -10.05 26.87 0.12
C PRO A 2 -9.58 27.05 -1.34
N VAL A 3 -9.71 26.02 -2.18
CA VAL A 3 -9.23 26.04 -3.57
C VAL A 3 -9.98 27.09 -4.44
N LEU A 4 -11.28 27.23 -4.24
CA LEU A 4 -12.04 28.26 -4.95
C LEU A 4 -11.60 29.68 -4.57
N ASN A 5 -11.25 29.93 -3.31
CA ASN A 5 -10.75 31.22 -2.85
C ASN A 5 -9.35 31.53 -3.42
N GLU A 6 -8.50 30.54 -3.66
CA GLU A 6 -7.20 30.72 -4.32
C GLU A 6 -7.36 30.98 -5.82
N ILE A 7 -8.30 30.32 -6.49
CA ILE A 7 -8.63 30.58 -7.89
C ILE A 7 -9.16 32.02 -8.06
N TYR A 8 -10.03 32.49 -7.17
CA TYR A 8 -10.51 33.88 -7.20
C TYR A 8 -9.43 34.92 -6.87
N ARG A 9 -8.42 34.57 -6.07
CA ARG A 9 -7.27 35.46 -5.80
C ARG A 9 -6.33 35.61 -7.00
N ASN A 10 -6.23 34.58 -7.83
CA ASN A 10 -5.35 34.60 -9.00
C ASN A 10 -5.96 35.29 -10.23
N PHE A 11 -7.28 35.60 -10.19
CA PHE A 11 -7.98 36.34 -11.23
C PHE A 11 -8.65 37.57 -10.63
N PRO A 12 -7.87 38.60 -10.20
CA PRO A 12 -8.41 39.80 -9.54
C PRO A 12 -9.29 40.69 -10.47
N ASP A 13 -9.24 40.43 -11.78
CA ASP A 13 -9.85 41.33 -12.81
C ASP A 13 -11.35 41.09 -12.98
N GLY A 14 -12.00 40.22 -12.19
CA GLY A 14 -13.42 39.97 -12.24
C GLY A 14 -13.95 39.37 -13.53
N ARG A 15 -13.08 38.90 -14.43
CA ARG A 15 -13.48 38.22 -15.65
C ARG A 15 -14.07 36.84 -15.34
N PRO A 16 -15.07 36.38 -16.08
CA PRO A 16 -15.58 35.02 -15.91
C PRO A 16 -14.47 34.02 -16.23
N VAL A 17 -14.16 33.17 -15.26
CA VAL A 17 -13.16 32.10 -15.41
C VAL A 17 -13.76 30.99 -16.27
N GLY A 18 -13.13 30.67 -17.38
CA GLY A 18 -13.56 29.58 -18.26
C GLY A 18 -13.41 28.21 -17.57
N PHE A 19 -14.26 27.25 -17.93
CA PHE A 19 -14.20 25.88 -17.39
C PHE A 19 -12.81 25.26 -17.50
N ASN A 20 -12.12 25.46 -18.62
CA ASN A 20 -10.76 24.92 -18.85
C ASN A 20 -9.74 25.54 -17.89
N GLU A 21 -9.81 26.85 -17.62
CA GLU A 21 -8.92 27.53 -16.67
C GLU A 21 -9.09 27.01 -15.24
N ILE A 22 -10.31 26.61 -14.86
CA ILE A 22 -10.61 25.99 -13.56
C ILE A 22 -9.97 24.58 -13.48
N PHE A 23 -10.08 23.79 -14.56
CA PHE A 23 -9.48 22.46 -14.61
C PHE A 23 -7.95 22.52 -14.60
N ASP A 24 -7.35 23.43 -15.36
CA ASP A 24 -5.89 23.63 -15.37
C ASP A 24 -5.38 24.09 -13.99
N ALA A 25 -6.10 24.97 -13.30
CA ALA A 25 -5.75 25.39 -11.95
C ALA A 25 -5.91 24.25 -10.92
N LEU A 26 -6.93 23.39 -11.07
CA LEU A 26 -7.14 22.21 -10.22
C LEU A 26 -6.08 21.13 -10.47
N ASP A 27 -5.68 20.90 -11.70
CA ASP A 27 -4.62 19.98 -12.07
C ASP A 27 -3.25 20.49 -11.57
N THR A 28 -2.96 21.78 -11.74
CA THR A 28 -1.74 22.41 -11.20
C THR A 28 -1.69 22.32 -9.67
N ALA A 29 -2.83 22.58 -8.99
CA ALA A 29 -2.91 22.46 -7.52
C ALA A 29 -2.78 20.99 -7.06
N ARG A 30 -3.29 20.04 -7.83
CA ARG A 30 -3.13 18.60 -7.59
C ARG A 30 -1.68 18.17 -7.74
N ASP A 31 -1.03 18.59 -8.81
CA ASP A 31 0.38 18.27 -9.10
C ASP A 31 1.30 18.89 -8.05
N ALA A 32 1.05 20.14 -7.63
CA ALA A 32 1.79 20.78 -6.55
C ALA A 32 1.62 20.03 -5.21
N GLY A 33 0.39 19.55 -4.91
CA GLY A 33 0.13 18.74 -3.73
C GLY A 33 0.79 17.35 -3.78
N GLU A 34 0.87 16.73 -4.96
CA GLU A 34 1.59 15.47 -5.15
C GLU A 34 3.11 15.64 -5.01
N ILE A 35 3.67 16.73 -5.52
CA ILE A 35 5.09 17.06 -5.39
C ILE A 35 5.42 17.38 -3.93
N ARG A 36 4.61 18.18 -3.25
CA ARG A 36 4.82 18.60 -1.87
C ARG A 36 4.99 17.44 -0.89
N HIS A 37 4.20 16.37 -1.06
CA HIS A 37 4.27 15.22 -0.17
C HIS A 37 5.05 14.03 -0.77
N LYS A 38 5.75 14.21 -1.88
CA LYS A 38 6.45 13.12 -2.56
C LYS A 38 7.51 12.46 -1.68
N GLU A 39 8.32 13.26 -1.00
CA GLU A 39 9.38 12.77 -0.11
C GLU A 39 8.80 12.11 1.14
N LEU A 40 7.78 12.74 1.75
CA LEU A 40 7.07 12.17 2.89
C LEU A 40 6.41 10.83 2.53
N LYS A 41 5.75 10.73 1.38
CA LYS A 41 5.19 9.46 0.90
C LYS A 41 6.29 8.41 0.68
N ARG A 42 7.40 8.79 0.06
CA ARG A 42 8.55 7.88 -0.14
C ARG A 42 9.10 7.38 1.19
N PHE A 43 9.22 8.26 2.18
CA PHE A 43 9.60 7.89 3.54
C PHE A 43 8.60 6.90 4.16
N LEU A 44 7.30 7.15 4.08
CA LEU A 44 6.27 6.29 4.64
C LEU A 44 6.20 4.91 3.96
N TYR A 45 6.57 4.80 2.68
CA TYR A 45 6.62 3.53 1.95
C TYR A 45 7.87 2.70 2.25
N GLN A 46 8.91 3.24 2.88
CA GLN A 46 10.18 2.54 3.11
C GLN A 46 10.03 1.21 3.85
N TYR A 47 9.12 1.13 4.84
CA TYR A 47 8.85 -0.13 5.53
C TYR A 47 8.25 -1.19 4.61
N ARG A 48 7.27 -0.80 3.81
CA ARG A 48 6.63 -1.71 2.85
C ARG A 48 7.61 -2.25 1.82
N ASP A 49 8.52 -1.39 1.36
CA ASP A 49 9.54 -1.78 0.39
C ASP A 49 10.59 -2.70 1.04
N ALA A 50 11.06 -2.39 2.26
CA ALA A 50 11.95 -3.23 3.03
C ALA A 50 11.32 -4.60 3.35
N LYS A 51 10.04 -4.60 3.78
CA LYS A 51 9.28 -5.83 4.04
C LYS A 51 9.17 -6.69 2.78
N ARG A 52 8.86 -6.11 1.62
CA ARG A 52 8.79 -6.85 0.35
C ARG A 52 10.12 -7.46 -0.03
N CYS A 53 11.23 -6.75 0.18
CA CYS A 53 12.57 -7.28 -0.05
C CYS A 53 12.82 -8.50 0.84
N ASN A 54 12.50 -8.40 2.14
CA ASN A 54 12.62 -9.51 3.08
C ASN A 54 11.73 -10.70 2.68
N ASP A 55 10.47 -10.48 2.32
CA ASP A 55 9.53 -11.52 1.87
C ASP A 55 10.05 -12.26 0.61
N LEU A 56 10.71 -11.56 -0.33
CA LEU A 56 11.31 -12.16 -1.51
C LEU A 56 12.50 -13.10 -1.14
N ILE A 57 13.35 -12.67 -0.21
CA ILE A 57 14.48 -13.48 0.27
C ILE A 57 13.97 -14.68 1.05
N TRP A 58 12.95 -14.52 1.91
CA TRP A 58 12.29 -15.62 2.61
C TRP A 58 11.72 -16.66 1.66
N ASN A 59 11.04 -16.24 0.60
CA ASN A 59 10.52 -17.17 -0.41
C ASN A 59 11.65 -17.93 -1.09
N ARG A 60 12.74 -17.24 -1.44
CA ARG A 60 13.91 -17.89 -2.04
C ARG A 60 14.57 -18.87 -1.09
N TYR A 61 14.75 -18.49 0.17
CA TYR A 61 15.27 -19.35 1.21
C TYR A 61 14.41 -20.62 1.39
N GLY A 62 13.09 -20.46 1.46
CA GLY A 62 12.14 -21.57 1.54
C GLY A 62 12.24 -22.53 0.35
N ASP A 63 12.48 -22.02 -0.87
CA ASP A 63 12.70 -22.84 -2.05
C ASP A 63 14.00 -23.64 -1.96
N VAL A 64 15.08 -23.03 -1.45
CA VAL A 64 16.37 -23.70 -1.25
C VAL A 64 16.26 -24.78 -0.16
N GLU A 65 15.62 -24.48 0.97
CA GLU A 65 15.39 -25.43 2.07
C GLU A 65 14.54 -26.62 1.62
N ARG A 66 13.46 -26.37 0.89
CA ARG A 66 12.61 -27.44 0.35
C ARG A 66 13.38 -28.35 -0.60
N PHE A 67 14.23 -27.76 -1.44
CA PHE A 67 15.06 -28.52 -2.36
C PHE A 67 16.11 -29.40 -1.64
N LEU A 68 16.70 -28.90 -0.56
CA LEU A 68 17.66 -29.64 0.25
C LEU A 68 17.00 -30.69 1.15
N SER A 69 15.69 -30.59 1.39
CA SER A 69 14.94 -31.55 2.19
C SER A 69 14.98 -32.96 1.56
N PRO A 70 15.29 -34.02 2.34
CA PRO A 70 15.30 -35.40 1.83
C PRO A 70 13.95 -35.89 1.31
N THR A 71 12.85 -35.32 1.81
CA THR A 71 11.48 -35.75 1.54
C THR A 71 10.85 -35.14 0.29
N GLU A 72 11.35 -33.97 -0.16
CA GLU A 72 10.74 -33.19 -1.23
C GLU A 72 11.66 -32.93 -2.44
N LYS A 73 12.71 -33.75 -2.59
CA LYS A 73 13.65 -33.59 -3.72
C LYS A 73 12.93 -33.76 -5.07
N PRO A 74 13.02 -32.78 -5.97
CA PRO A 74 12.46 -32.94 -7.30
C PRO A 74 13.11 -34.14 -8.00
N PHE A 75 12.28 -34.90 -8.71
CA PHE A 75 12.75 -36.07 -9.46
C PHE A 75 13.55 -35.60 -10.68
N MET A 76 14.87 -35.71 -10.61
CA MET A 76 15.76 -35.47 -11.74
C MET A 76 16.26 -36.82 -12.29
N LYS A 77 16.09 -37.02 -13.60
CA LYS A 77 16.54 -38.27 -14.29
C LYS A 77 18.05 -38.39 -14.33
N ASN A 78 18.78 -37.27 -14.36
CA ASN A 78 20.24 -37.24 -14.41
C ASN A 78 20.82 -37.01 -13.00
N SER A 79 21.50 -38.02 -12.46
CA SER A 79 22.10 -37.98 -11.12
C SER A 79 23.21 -36.91 -10.99
N THR A 80 24.01 -36.71 -12.05
CA THR A 80 25.10 -35.72 -12.05
C THR A 80 24.56 -34.30 -11.95
N LEU A 81 23.58 -33.95 -12.77
CA LEU A 81 22.92 -32.64 -12.71
C LEU A 81 22.24 -32.39 -11.36
N ARG A 82 21.72 -33.46 -10.72
CA ARG A 82 21.16 -33.36 -9.39
C ARG A 82 22.17 -32.99 -8.34
N ILE A 83 23.36 -33.65 -8.38
CA ILE A 83 24.45 -33.38 -7.44
C ILE A 83 24.96 -31.94 -7.60
N GLU A 84 25.25 -31.52 -8.82
CA GLU A 84 25.68 -30.15 -9.11
C GLU A 84 24.65 -29.11 -8.63
N TYR A 85 23.36 -29.40 -8.79
CA TYR A 85 22.30 -28.51 -8.33
C TYR A 85 22.19 -28.50 -6.80
N GLU A 86 22.32 -29.63 -6.13
CA GLU A 86 22.33 -29.71 -4.66
C GLU A 86 23.54 -28.95 -4.08
N GLU A 87 24.72 -29.07 -4.67
CA GLU A 87 25.91 -28.33 -4.26
C GLU A 87 25.76 -26.84 -4.43
N ALA A 88 25.21 -26.37 -5.59
CA ALA A 88 24.95 -24.98 -5.83
C ALA A 88 23.96 -24.38 -4.80
N ARG A 89 22.91 -25.13 -4.45
CA ARG A 89 21.91 -24.71 -3.44
C ARG A 89 22.50 -24.72 -2.02
N ALA A 90 23.38 -25.68 -1.69
CA ALA A 90 24.05 -25.71 -0.40
C ALA A 90 24.98 -24.50 -0.20
N VAL A 91 25.59 -23.99 -1.26
CA VAL A 91 26.37 -22.73 -1.21
C VAL A 91 25.49 -21.49 -1.11
N GLU A 92 24.34 -21.49 -1.76
CA GLU A 92 23.39 -20.36 -1.75
C GLU A 92 22.75 -20.13 -0.37
N ARG A 93 22.49 -21.20 0.38
CA ARG A 93 21.81 -21.17 1.68
C ARG A 93 22.44 -20.21 2.70
N PRO A 94 23.74 -20.30 3.05
CA PRO A 94 24.33 -19.40 4.05
C PRO A 94 24.37 -17.94 3.57
N GLN A 95 24.42 -17.71 2.25
CA GLN A 95 24.32 -16.35 1.69
C GLN A 95 22.92 -15.78 1.91
N LEU A 96 21.87 -16.58 1.73
CA LEU A 96 20.49 -16.16 1.98
C LEU A 96 20.22 -15.95 3.48
N GLU A 97 20.80 -16.77 4.37
CA GLU A 97 20.70 -16.56 5.82
C GLU A 97 21.29 -15.20 6.22
N GLY A 98 22.47 -14.85 5.74
CA GLY A 98 23.06 -13.53 5.99
C GLY A 98 22.28 -12.36 5.40
N LEU A 99 21.60 -12.58 4.26
CA LEU A 99 20.70 -11.57 3.67
C LEU A 99 19.41 -11.42 4.46
N LEU A 100 18.86 -12.51 4.99
CA LEU A 100 17.66 -12.49 5.82
C LEU A 100 17.87 -11.65 7.08
N ASP A 101 18.93 -11.96 7.83
CA ASP A 101 19.28 -11.20 9.03
C ASP A 101 19.35 -9.70 8.74
N ARG A 102 20.02 -9.33 7.65
CA ARG A 102 20.17 -7.93 7.26
C ARG A 102 18.84 -7.30 6.89
N THR A 103 18.03 -7.96 6.06
CA THR A 103 16.75 -7.38 5.60
C THR A 103 15.69 -7.34 6.71
N GLU A 104 15.76 -8.24 7.70
CA GLU A 104 14.93 -8.15 8.91
C GLU A 104 15.26 -6.91 9.73
N TYR A 105 16.55 -6.60 9.94
CA TYR A 105 16.95 -5.37 10.60
C TYR A 105 16.51 -4.13 9.83
N GLU A 106 16.74 -4.09 8.51
CA GLU A 106 16.32 -2.97 7.67
C GLU A 106 14.79 -2.77 7.71
N ALA A 107 14.01 -3.86 7.70
CA ALA A 107 12.57 -3.79 7.82
C ALA A 107 12.11 -3.32 9.21
N PHE A 108 12.79 -3.75 10.27
CA PHE A 108 12.48 -3.31 11.63
C PHE A 108 12.78 -1.83 11.84
N ASP A 109 13.96 -1.35 11.38
CA ASP A 109 14.33 0.05 11.46
C ASP A 109 13.37 0.94 10.66
N ALA A 110 13.01 0.50 9.45
CA ALA A 110 12.03 1.20 8.63
C ALA A 110 10.65 1.24 9.29
N TRP A 111 10.23 0.14 9.95
CA TRP A 111 8.98 0.10 10.71
C TRP A 111 9.00 1.11 11.86
N GLN A 112 10.09 1.16 12.64
CA GLN A 112 10.22 2.10 13.76
C GLN A 112 10.17 3.54 13.27
N ALA A 113 10.87 3.87 12.19
CA ALA A 113 10.89 5.22 11.62
C ALA A 113 9.49 5.64 11.15
N VAL A 114 8.78 4.79 10.41
CA VAL A 114 7.41 5.07 9.93
C VAL A 114 6.42 5.15 11.10
N ALA A 115 6.52 4.23 12.07
CA ALA A 115 5.69 4.24 13.27
C ALA A 115 5.92 5.52 14.10
N GLY A 116 7.17 5.96 14.24
CA GLY A 116 7.53 7.21 14.91
C GLY A 116 6.93 8.44 14.24
N MET A 117 6.92 8.48 12.91
CA MET A 117 6.26 9.55 12.17
C MET A 117 4.74 9.55 12.40
N ILE A 118 4.09 8.39 12.27
CA ILE A 118 2.63 8.25 12.46
C ILE A 118 2.21 8.58 13.89
N SER A 119 3.03 8.26 14.90
CA SER A 119 2.75 8.54 16.32
C SER A 119 2.54 10.02 16.61
N GLN A 120 3.12 10.92 15.81
CA GLN A 120 3.01 12.37 15.97
C GLN A 120 1.64 12.93 15.58
N LEU A 121 0.83 12.18 14.85
CA LEU A 121 -0.53 12.57 14.56
C LEU A 121 -1.35 12.63 15.87
N THR A 122 -2.21 13.62 15.99
CA THR A 122 -3.12 13.76 17.14
C THR A 122 -4.47 13.09 16.92
N ASN A 123 -4.87 12.95 15.66
CA ASN A 123 -6.18 12.39 15.30
C ASN A 123 -6.09 10.87 15.15
N GLU A 124 -6.80 10.13 15.99
CA GLU A 124 -6.81 8.66 16.00
C GLU A 124 -7.27 8.03 14.67
N ASN A 125 -8.24 8.63 13.98
CA ASN A 125 -8.70 8.11 12.69
C ASN A 125 -7.62 8.29 11.61
N GLN A 126 -6.88 9.40 11.64
CA GLN A 126 -5.73 9.60 10.76
C GLN A 126 -4.64 8.57 11.07
N LYS A 127 -4.26 8.38 12.35
CA LYS A 127 -3.30 7.33 12.75
C LYS A 127 -3.74 5.97 12.23
N LEU A 128 -4.99 5.59 12.47
CA LEU A 128 -5.53 4.29 12.08
C LEU A 128 -5.45 4.06 10.56
N VAL A 129 -5.84 5.04 9.76
CA VAL A 129 -5.76 4.97 8.30
C VAL A 129 -4.32 4.88 7.82
N MET A 130 -3.40 5.63 8.43
CA MET A 130 -1.97 5.59 8.10
C MET A 130 -1.33 4.25 8.48
N VAL A 131 -1.64 3.72 9.67
CA VAL A 131 -1.19 2.39 10.11
C VAL A 131 -1.71 1.31 9.17
N ALA A 132 -3.00 1.31 8.87
CA ALA A 132 -3.60 0.32 7.97
C ALA A 132 -2.95 0.35 6.58
N HIS A 133 -2.70 1.54 6.03
CA HIS A 133 -2.15 1.66 4.69
C HIS A 133 -0.64 1.38 4.63
N TYR A 134 0.16 2.01 5.50
CA TYR A 134 1.63 1.98 5.39
C TYR A 134 2.27 0.81 6.16
N LEU A 135 1.69 0.40 7.29
CA LEU A 135 2.25 -0.71 8.10
C LEU A 135 1.56 -2.05 7.83
N CYS A 136 0.29 -2.05 7.37
CA CYS A 136 -0.45 -3.28 7.09
C CYS A 136 -0.74 -3.50 5.60
N ASP A 137 -0.20 -2.67 4.70
CA ASP A 137 -0.35 -2.75 3.23
C ASP A 137 -1.81 -2.81 2.74
N ALA A 138 -2.73 -2.18 3.47
CA ALA A 138 -4.14 -2.19 3.14
C ALA A 138 -4.47 -1.20 2.01
N LYS A 139 -5.37 -1.60 1.11
CA LYS A 139 -5.90 -0.74 0.05
C LYS A 139 -6.94 0.22 0.61
N TRP A 140 -7.06 1.42 0.02
CA TRP A 140 -8.01 2.47 0.46
C TRP A 140 -9.46 1.99 0.50
N ASP A 141 -9.88 1.24 -0.51
CA ASP A 141 -11.24 0.69 -0.58
C ASP A 141 -11.50 -0.28 0.59
N ARG A 142 -10.53 -1.12 0.91
CA ARG A 142 -10.63 -2.06 2.02
C ARG A 142 -10.67 -1.34 3.37
N ILE A 143 -9.83 -0.32 3.57
CA ILE A 143 -9.83 0.48 4.81
C ILE A 143 -11.20 1.13 5.00
N SER A 144 -11.73 1.77 3.97
CA SER A 144 -13.03 2.44 4.05
C SER A 144 -14.16 1.45 4.30
N ALA A 145 -14.15 0.30 3.62
CA ALA A 145 -15.19 -0.73 3.75
C ALA A 145 -15.24 -1.33 5.17
N VAL A 146 -14.07 -1.64 5.76
CA VAL A 146 -13.97 -2.19 7.13
C VAL A 146 -14.61 -1.25 8.16
N TYR A 147 -14.52 0.06 7.95
CA TYR A 147 -15.10 1.06 8.86
C TYR A 147 -16.46 1.63 8.38
N GLY A 148 -17.08 1.01 7.38
CA GLY A 148 -18.41 1.39 6.89
C GLY A 148 -18.46 2.73 6.17
N HIS A 149 -17.34 3.16 5.58
CA HIS A 149 -17.21 4.43 4.88
C HIS A 149 -16.96 4.24 3.37
N GLN A 150 -17.18 5.32 2.61
CA GLN A 150 -16.76 5.37 1.20
C GLN A 150 -15.25 5.58 1.09
N THR A 151 -14.63 5.13 -0.01
CA THR A 151 -13.19 5.29 -0.29
C THR A 151 -12.69 6.73 -0.18
N ARG A 152 -13.54 7.70 -0.46
CA ARG A 152 -13.22 9.12 -0.30
C ARG A 152 -12.81 9.46 1.13
N TRP A 153 -13.46 8.85 2.14
CA TRP A 153 -13.16 9.10 3.55
C TRP A 153 -11.72 8.74 3.92
N SER A 154 -11.24 7.55 3.56
CA SER A 154 -9.86 7.14 3.87
C SER A 154 -8.82 8.00 3.14
N ARG A 155 -9.09 8.38 1.88
CA ARG A 155 -8.21 9.27 1.11
C ARG A 155 -8.16 10.69 1.68
N GLU A 156 -9.27 11.20 2.20
CA GLU A 156 -9.33 12.51 2.84
C GLU A 156 -8.57 12.53 4.17
N LEU A 157 -8.75 11.50 5.01
CA LEU A 157 -7.97 11.35 6.24
C LEU A 157 -6.47 11.22 5.95
N HIS A 158 -6.09 10.46 4.93
CA HIS A 158 -4.71 10.34 4.50
C HIS A 158 -4.13 11.69 4.07
N ARG A 159 -4.83 12.45 3.22
CA ARG A 159 -4.39 13.78 2.79
C ARG A 159 -4.21 14.72 3.99
N ASN A 160 -5.15 14.70 4.94
CA ASN A 160 -5.07 15.52 6.14
C ASN A 160 -3.92 15.08 7.05
N ALA A 161 -3.63 13.78 7.13
CA ALA A 161 -2.49 13.24 7.86
C ALA A 161 -1.17 13.68 7.22
N LEU A 162 -1.03 13.61 5.89
CA LEU A 162 0.16 14.10 5.19
C LEU A 162 0.38 15.60 5.42
N ASN A 163 -0.69 16.41 5.40
CA ASN A 163 -0.59 17.83 5.71
C ASN A 163 -0.15 18.10 7.16
N ALA A 164 -0.59 17.25 8.11
CA ALA A 164 -0.20 17.40 9.51
C ALA A 164 1.24 16.97 9.77
N LEU A 165 1.75 16.00 9.02
CA LEU A 165 3.12 15.49 9.13
C LEU A 165 4.15 16.29 8.30
N ASP A 166 3.68 17.18 7.44
CA ASP A 166 4.54 17.96 6.56
C ASP A 166 5.51 18.85 7.35
N GLY A 167 6.81 18.68 7.12
CA GLY A 167 7.87 19.38 7.83
C GLY A 167 8.20 18.84 9.24
N MET A 168 7.59 17.73 9.66
CA MET A 168 7.95 17.04 10.89
C MET A 168 9.12 16.07 10.65
N GLU A 169 10.01 15.97 11.62
CA GLU A 169 11.03 14.91 11.64
C GLU A 169 10.45 13.65 12.30
N ALA A 170 10.98 12.48 11.92
CA ALA A 170 10.58 11.23 12.54
C ALA A 170 10.99 11.25 14.03
N GLY A 171 10.00 11.24 14.91
CA GLY A 171 10.19 11.12 16.35
C GLY A 171 10.37 9.67 16.78
N ALA A 172 10.61 9.47 18.08
CA ALA A 172 10.58 8.15 18.66
C ALA A 172 9.17 7.54 18.53
N ALA A 173 9.10 6.28 18.10
CA ALA A 173 7.82 5.58 17.97
C ALA A 173 7.19 5.36 19.35
N ASP A 174 5.92 5.73 19.54
CA ASP A 174 5.11 5.15 20.59
C ASP A 174 4.70 3.74 20.18
N GLY A 175 5.66 2.81 20.34
CA GLY A 175 5.51 1.41 19.94
C GLY A 175 4.24 0.76 20.49
N PRO A 176 3.91 0.88 21.79
CA PRO A 176 2.68 0.34 22.36
C PRO A 176 1.40 0.87 21.71
N GLU A 177 1.31 2.17 21.41
CA GLU A 177 0.15 2.76 20.75
C GLU A 177 0.00 2.24 19.32
N ILE A 178 1.07 2.28 18.55
CA ILE A 178 1.05 1.81 17.14
C ILE A 178 0.72 0.32 17.06
N VAL A 179 1.29 -0.50 17.95
CA VAL A 179 0.97 -1.94 18.01
C VAL A 179 -0.52 -2.18 18.32
N LYS A 180 -1.12 -1.36 19.21
CA LYS A 180 -2.58 -1.43 19.46
C LYS A 180 -3.38 -1.13 18.20
N LEU A 181 -3.00 -0.13 17.42
CA LEU A 181 -3.67 0.23 16.18
C LEU A 181 -3.50 -0.86 15.10
N VAL A 182 -2.31 -1.45 14.98
CA VAL A 182 -2.07 -2.61 14.09
C VAL A 182 -2.97 -3.78 14.49
N ARG A 183 -3.00 -4.15 15.77
CA ARG A 183 -3.86 -5.24 16.27
C ARG A 183 -5.34 -4.93 16.07
N LYS A 184 -5.76 -3.69 16.28
CA LYS A 184 -7.13 -3.25 16.02
C LYS A 184 -7.47 -3.44 14.53
N TRP A 185 -6.63 -2.95 13.65
CA TRP A 185 -6.82 -3.12 12.20
C TRP A 185 -6.92 -4.60 11.79
N VAL A 186 -5.98 -5.43 12.24
CA VAL A 186 -5.96 -6.86 11.90
C VAL A 186 -7.25 -7.55 12.35
N ARG A 187 -7.71 -7.29 13.58
CA ARG A 187 -8.96 -7.83 14.12
C ARG A 187 -10.17 -7.36 13.32
N ASP A 188 -10.29 -6.05 13.08
CA ASP A 188 -11.45 -5.45 12.43
C ASP A 188 -11.51 -5.88 10.95
N ASN A 189 -10.35 -5.99 10.29
CA ASN A 189 -10.24 -6.50 8.92
C ASN A 189 -10.58 -8.00 8.80
N ALA A 190 -10.19 -8.82 9.79
CA ALA A 190 -10.54 -10.25 9.83
C ALA A 190 -12.04 -10.46 10.08
N ALA A 191 -12.67 -9.60 10.87
CA ALA A 191 -14.10 -9.65 11.15
C ALA A 191 -14.97 -9.13 9.99
N TYR A 192 -14.38 -8.38 9.05
CA TYR A 192 -15.10 -7.81 7.92
C TYR A 192 -15.40 -8.86 6.86
N HIS A 193 -16.67 -9.12 6.62
CA HIS A 193 -17.17 -9.93 5.51
C HIS A 193 -17.60 -9.01 4.37
N GLU A 194 -17.01 -9.19 3.20
CA GLU A 194 -17.48 -8.46 2.01
C GLU A 194 -18.97 -8.80 1.77
N PRO A 195 -19.85 -7.78 1.62
CA PRO A 195 -21.21 -8.06 1.21
C PRO A 195 -21.17 -8.76 -0.16
N PRO A 196 -22.09 -9.74 -0.39
CA PRO A 196 -22.17 -10.40 -1.68
C PRO A 196 -22.28 -9.35 -2.78
N LYS A 197 -21.42 -9.47 -3.81
CA LYS A 197 -21.48 -8.56 -4.96
C LYS A 197 -22.88 -8.66 -5.56
N GLU A 198 -23.61 -7.55 -5.58
CA GLU A 198 -24.86 -7.49 -6.33
C GLU A 198 -24.57 -7.92 -7.78
N VAL A 199 -25.06 -9.07 -8.15
CA VAL A 199 -25.05 -9.51 -9.54
C VAL A 199 -26.00 -8.56 -10.25
N LYS A 200 -25.46 -7.56 -10.96
CA LYS A 200 -26.28 -6.71 -11.82
C LYS A 200 -27.09 -7.65 -12.72
N PRO A 201 -28.41 -7.54 -12.73
CA PRO A 201 -29.23 -8.37 -13.61
C PRO A 201 -28.71 -8.17 -15.03
N VAL A 202 -28.33 -9.28 -15.68
CA VAL A 202 -27.94 -9.24 -17.09
C VAL A 202 -29.13 -8.62 -17.83
N PRO A 203 -28.93 -7.50 -18.54
CA PRO A 203 -30.04 -6.91 -19.29
C PRO A 203 -30.59 -7.98 -20.23
N PRO A 204 -31.92 -8.12 -20.35
CA PRO A 204 -32.52 -9.11 -21.23
C PRO A 204 -31.90 -8.96 -22.62
N LEU A 205 -31.48 -10.07 -23.20
CA LEU A 205 -30.95 -10.10 -24.56
C LEU A 205 -31.96 -9.42 -25.46
N ASP A 206 -31.53 -8.33 -26.07
CA ASP A 206 -32.35 -7.59 -27.03
C ASP A 206 -32.46 -8.45 -28.30
N GLU A 207 -33.50 -9.27 -28.36
CA GLU A 207 -33.77 -10.23 -29.46
C GLU A 207 -33.87 -9.51 -30.83
N THR A 208 -34.16 -8.20 -30.84
CA THR A 208 -34.19 -7.38 -32.04
C THR A 208 -32.80 -7.19 -32.66
N LYS A 209 -31.72 -7.26 -31.88
CA LYS A 209 -30.34 -7.19 -32.40
C LYS A 209 -29.84 -8.47 -33.02
N LEU A 210 -30.39 -9.60 -32.62
CA LEU A 210 -30.05 -10.91 -33.18
C LEU A 210 -30.65 -11.10 -34.59
N VAL A 211 -31.79 -10.49 -34.90
CA VAL A 211 -32.47 -10.61 -36.20
C VAL A 211 -31.83 -9.68 -37.24
N MET A 212 -31.27 -8.55 -36.87
CA MET A 212 -30.61 -7.64 -37.82
C MET A 212 -29.18 -8.02 -38.23
N GLY A 213 -28.57 -9.03 -37.57
CA GLY A 213 -27.25 -9.54 -37.96
C GLY A 213 -27.28 -10.73 -38.93
N LEU A 214 -28.50 -11.16 -39.36
CA LEU A 214 -28.70 -12.33 -40.24
C LEU A 214 -29.33 -11.97 -41.59
N MET A 215 -29.40 -10.68 -41.96
CA MET A 215 -29.78 -10.24 -43.31
C MET A 215 -28.62 -9.61 -44.04
#